data_45dc673326e4f8609616a25a751e6504
#
_entry.id   45dc673326e4f8609616a25a751e6504
#
_cell.length_a   1.000
_cell.length_b   1.000
_cell.length_c   1.000
_cell.angle_alpha   90.00
_cell.angle_beta   90.00
_cell.angle_gamma   90.00
#
_symmetry.space_group_name_H-M   'P 1'
#
loop_
_entity.id
_entity.type
_entity.pdbx_description
1 polymer ?
#
loop_
_entity_poly.entity_id
_entity_poly.type
_entity_poly.pdbx_seq_one_letter_code
_entity_poly.pdbx_strand_id
1 'polypeptide(L)'
;MKAFISTTSFLKPQNAAAKALAESFFDEVTYNELGVPLKGDEILSRLEGCDAYIAGVDYITADVIEKMPQSVKVISRYGVGVDRVDLAAAKARGITVTNTPGANSTSVCELAFALMLAAARNIPQLHEAVSRGEWPRSEGMELAGKTLGIVGMGAIGKRLAVRAKAFEMDVMAYDPYFD
;
A
#
# COMPACT_ATOMS: atom_id res chain seq x y z
N MET A 1 2.94 7.28 26.72
CA MET A 1 3.65 6.95 25.45
C MET A 1 3.30 7.98 24.40
N LYS A 2 4.29 8.40 23.61
CA LYS A 2 4.09 9.35 22.51
C LYS A 2 4.31 8.64 21.17
N ALA A 3 3.46 8.93 20.18
CA ALA A 3 3.59 8.39 18.83
C ALA A 3 3.66 9.49 17.78
N PHE A 4 4.49 9.25 16.76
CA PHE A 4 4.46 10.02 15.52
C PHE A 4 3.81 9.20 14.39
N ILE A 5 2.86 9.79 13.67
CA ILE A 5 2.15 9.18 12.55
C ILE A 5 2.46 9.96 11.28
N SER A 6 3.26 9.37 10.38
CA SER A 6 3.69 10.06 9.16
C SER A 6 2.76 9.85 7.97
N THR A 7 1.90 8.84 7.99
CA THR A 7 1.00 8.59 6.88
C THR A 7 -0.09 9.68 6.77
N THR A 8 -0.07 10.42 5.67
CA THR A 8 -1.00 11.54 5.43
C THR A 8 -2.46 11.11 5.29
N SER A 9 -2.69 9.85 4.91
CA SER A 9 -4.03 9.28 4.81
C SER A 9 -4.73 9.18 6.18
N PHE A 10 -3.99 9.14 7.29
CA PHE A 10 -4.55 9.05 8.64
C PHE A 10 -5.42 10.26 9.02
N LEU A 11 -5.12 11.43 8.45
CA LEU A 11 -5.89 12.65 8.66
C LEU A 11 -7.15 12.75 7.80
N LYS A 12 -7.38 11.81 6.89
CA LYS A 12 -8.56 11.81 6.02
C LYS A 12 -9.80 11.33 6.78
N PRO A 13 -11.01 11.88 6.49
CA PRO A 13 -12.25 11.52 7.21
C PRO A 13 -12.56 10.03 7.27
N GLN A 14 -12.26 9.26 6.22
CA GLN A 14 -12.47 7.82 6.16
C GLN A 14 -11.62 7.03 7.18
N ASN A 15 -10.58 7.62 7.73
CA ASN A 15 -9.71 7.02 8.74
C ASN A 15 -9.96 7.54 10.16
N ALA A 16 -11.08 8.25 10.40
CA ALA A 16 -11.43 8.83 11.70
C ALA A 16 -11.41 7.79 12.83
N ALA A 17 -11.88 6.56 12.58
CA ALA A 17 -11.87 5.51 13.59
C ALA A 17 -10.44 5.07 13.97
N ALA A 18 -9.54 4.95 12.98
CA ALA A 18 -8.15 4.61 13.24
C ALA A 18 -7.42 5.75 13.97
N LYS A 19 -7.73 6.99 13.62
CA LYS A 19 -7.22 8.18 14.31
C LYS A 19 -7.66 8.19 15.77
N ALA A 20 -8.96 8.03 16.03
CA ALA A 20 -9.52 8.00 17.39
C ALA A 20 -8.92 6.85 18.23
N LEU A 21 -8.69 5.68 17.63
CA LEU A 21 -8.03 4.56 18.29
C LEU A 21 -6.59 4.91 18.69
N ALA A 22 -5.81 5.51 17.81
CA ALA A 22 -4.44 5.92 18.12
C ALA A 22 -4.43 6.98 19.25
N GLU A 23 -5.29 7.98 19.17
CA GLU A 23 -5.42 9.03 20.18
C GLU A 23 -5.95 8.53 21.55
N SER A 24 -6.66 7.41 21.57
CA SER A 24 -7.07 6.75 22.81
C SER A 24 -5.99 5.87 23.44
N PHE A 25 -5.04 5.40 22.64
CA PHE A 25 -3.97 4.50 23.09
C PHE A 25 -2.72 5.24 23.55
N PHE A 26 -2.34 6.31 22.85
CA PHE A 26 -1.16 7.11 23.15
C PHE A 26 -1.54 8.37 23.93
N ASP A 27 -0.71 8.77 24.89
CA ASP A 27 -0.91 10.01 25.66
C ASP A 27 -0.73 11.26 24.79
N GLU A 28 0.10 11.17 23.75
CA GLU A 28 0.36 12.20 22.75
C GLU A 28 0.54 11.59 21.37
N VAL A 29 -0.13 12.16 20.36
CA VAL A 29 0.02 11.78 18.96
C VAL A 29 0.33 12.99 18.12
N THR A 30 1.40 12.93 17.34
CA THR A 30 1.75 13.96 16.36
C THR A 30 1.63 13.42 14.95
N TYR A 31 1.34 14.29 13.98
CA TYR A 31 1.03 13.91 12.61
C TYR A 31 1.95 14.60 11.61
N ASN A 32 2.14 13.94 10.45
CA ASN A 32 2.77 14.57 9.30
C ASN A 32 1.75 15.44 8.55
N GLU A 33 1.88 16.73 8.67
CA GLU A 33 1.02 17.72 8.00
C GLU A 33 1.55 18.17 6.63
N LEU A 34 2.76 17.74 6.23
CA LEU A 34 3.39 18.18 4.97
C LEU A 34 2.75 17.54 3.74
N GLY A 35 2.00 16.45 3.89
CA GLY A 35 1.31 15.79 2.78
C GLY A 35 2.21 14.95 1.86
N VAL A 36 3.51 14.82 2.19
CA VAL A 36 4.50 14.08 1.40
C VAL A 36 5.28 13.08 2.28
N PRO A 37 5.86 12.03 1.69
CA PRO A 37 6.74 11.11 2.41
C PRO A 37 7.97 11.82 2.96
N LEU A 38 8.37 11.46 4.17
CA LEU A 38 9.51 12.03 4.87
C LEU A 38 10.79 11.24 4.61
N LYS A 39 11.95 11.89 4.83
CA LYS A 39 13.28 11.31 4.69
C LYS A 39 14.29 11.97 5.63
N GLY A 40 15.34 11.24 6.00
CA GLY A 40 16.47 11.77 6.76
C GLY A 40 16.06 12.55 8.01
N ASP A 41 16.59 13.76 8.16
CA ASP A 41 16.38 14.60 9.34
C ASP A 41 14.94 15.05 9.53
N GLU A 42 14.10 15.03 8.48
CA GLU A 42 12.67 15.30 8.58
C GLU A 42 11.95 14.26 9.45
N ILE A 43 12.39 13.00 9.38
CA ILE A 43 11.89 11.93 10.25
C ILE A 43 12.43 12.12 11.65
N LEU A 44 13.74 12.30 11.79
CA LEU A 44 14.44 12.36 13.08
C LEU A 44 13.91 13.47 13.97
N SER A 45 13.72 14.68 13.43
CA SER A 45 13.20 15.82 14.18
C SER A 45 11.79 15.61 14.74
N ARG A 46 10.98 14.77 14.10
CA ARG A 46 9.62 14.45 14.55
C ARG A 46 9.54 13.28 15.53
N LEU A 47 10.61 12.49 15.60
CA LEU A 47 10.68 11.35 16.51
C LEU A 47 11.24 11.70 17.89
N GLU A 48 11.63 12.94 18.13
CA GLU A 48 12.12 13.37 19.44
C GLU A 48 11.05 13.15 20.53
N GLY A 49 11.44 12.37 21.54
CA GLY A 49 10.55 11.99 22.62
C GLY A 49 9.45 10.99 22.29
N CYS A 50 9.43 10.43 21.05
CA CYS A 50 8.46 9.41 20.68
C CYS A 50 8.93 8.00 21.10
N ASP A 51 7.95 7.16 21.45
CA ASP A 51 8.11 5.73 21.74
C ASP A 51 7.78 4.85 20.53
N ALA A 52 6.89 5.34 19.66
CA ALA A 52 6.37 4.61 18.51
C ALA A 52 6.32 5.48 17.25
N TYR A 53 6.58 4.84 16.11
CA TYR A 53 6.51 5.44 14.80
C TYR A 53 5.53 4.67 13.92
N ILE A 54 4.38 5.26 13.57
CA ILE A 54 3.45 4.72 12.58
C ILE A 54 3.82 5.31 11.22
N ALA A 55 4.57 4.52 10.46
CA ALA A 55 5.21 4.98 9.24
C ALA A 55 4.34 4.85 7.99
N GLY A 56 4.29 5.89 7.21
CA GLY A 56 3.74 5.90 5.86
C GLY A 56 4.69 5.26 4.84
N VAL A 57 4.86 5.90 3.70
CA VAL A 57 5.79 5.48 2.64
C VAL A 57 7.14 6.21 2.73
N ASP A 58 7.57 6.51 3.94
CA ASP A 58 8.80 7.25 4.24
C ASP A 58 10.06 6.42 3.92
N TYR A 59 11.18 7.12 3.73
CA TYR A 59 12.47 6.48 3.46
C TYR A 59 13.23 6.27 4.78
N ILE A 60 13.05 5.11 5.40
CA ILE A 60 13.61 4.73 6.70
C ILE A 60 14.88 3.90 6.46
N THR A 61 15.93 4.58 6.07
CA THR A 61 17.23 3.98 5.76
C THR A 61 18.01 3.58 7.02
N ALA A 62 19.09 2.81 6.86
CA ALA A 62 19.97 2.45 7.96
C ALA A 62 20.47 3.67 8.74
N ASP A 63 20.90 4.72 8.04
CA ASP A 63 21.36 5.97 8.64
C ASP A 63 20.31 6.67 9.50
N VAL A 64 19.03 6.66 9.03
CA VAL A 64 17.90 7.17 9.82
C VAL A 64 17.67 6.32 11.07
N ILE A 65 17.70 4.99 10.93
CA ILE A 65 17.49 4.07 12.04
C ILE A 65 18.61 4.21 13.08
N GLU A 66 19.85 4.33 12.66
CA GLU A 66 20.99 4.52 13.56
C GLU A 66 20.88 5.78 14.42
N LYS A 67 20.35 6.86 13.85
CA LYS A 67 20.17 8.16 14.52
C LYS A 67 18.84 8.30 15.26
N MET A 68 17.90 7.35 15.09
CA MET A 68 16.60 7.40 15.79
C MET A 68 16.80 7.48 17.32
N PRO A 69 15.91 8.22 18.03
CA PRO A 69 15.90 8.21 19.48
C PRO A 69 15.80 6.78 20.05
N GLN A 70 16.50 6.53 21.15
CA GLN A 70 16.48 5.20 21.78
C GLN A 70 15.11 4.83 22.39
N SER A 71 14.25 5.81 22.60
CA SER A 71 12.88 5.61 23.05
C SER A 71 12.01 4.90 22.01
N VAL A 72 12.29 5.09 20.70
CA VAL A 72 11.53 4.42 19.63
C VAL A 72 11.79 2.92 19.63
N LYS A 73 10.79 2.12 19.98
CA LYS A 73 10.83 0.66 20.08
C LYS A 73 10.12 -0.05 18.95
N VAL A 74 9.24 0.65 18.26
CA VAL A 74 8.41 0.06 17.21
C VAL A 74 8.25 1.01 16.01
N ILE A 75 8.38 0.44 14.81
CA ILE A 75 8.00 1.05 13.54
C ILE A 75 6.83 0.23 13.01
N SER A 76 5.62 0.78 13.10
CA SER A 76 4.42 0.14 12.54
C SER A 76 4.17 0.69 11.15
N ARG A 77 4.44 -0.13 10.12
CA ARG A 77 4.23 0.26 8.73
C ARG A 77 2.73 0.26 8.39
N TYR A 78 2.17 1.43 8.15
CA TYR A 78 0.79 1.57 7.63
C TYR A 78 0.75 1.15 6.15
N GLY A 79 0.73 -0.16 5.90
CA GLY A 79 0.75 -0.79 4.60
C GLY A 79 1.44 -2.15 4.59
N VAL A 80 1.47 -2.79 3.43
CA VAL A 80 2.00 -4.16 3.25
C VAL A 80 3.51 -4.16 3.01
N GLY A 81 4.00 -3.27 2.14
CA GLY A 81 5.40 -3.23 1.73
C GLY A 81 6.29 -2.64 2.82
N VAL A 82 7.47 -3.21 2.99
CA VAL A 82 8.53 -2.76 3.91
C VAL A 82 9.85 -2.45 3.19
N ASP A 83 9.80 -2.36 1.88
CA ASP A 83 10.92 -2.13 0.97
C ASP A 83 11.66 -0.80 1.22
N ARG A 84 11.00 0.14 1.89
CA ARG A 84 11.58 1.44 2.29
C ARG A 84 12.09 1.48 3.73
N VAL A 85 12.06 0.35 4.44
CA VAL A 85 12.58 0.23 5.81
C VAL A 85 13.77 -0.70 5.81
N ASP A 86 14.90 -0.25 6.32
CA ASP A 86 16.06 -1.14 6.53
C ASP A 86 15.81 -2.06 7.71
N LEU A 87 15.29 -3.27 7.41
CA LEU A 87 14.95 -4.26 8.42
C LEU A 87 16.19 -4.79 9.19
N ALA A 88 17.36 -4.82 8.54
CA ALA A 88 18.58 -5.28 9.17
C ALA A 88 19.07 -4.28 10.24
N ALA A 89 19.08 -3.00 9.91
CA ALA A 89 19.40 -1.93 10.84
C ALA A 89 18.39 -1.86 12.01
N ALA A 90 17.09 -1.99 11.71
CA ALA A 90 16.04 -2.00 12.73
C ALA A 90 16.25 -3.15 13.72
N LYS A 91 16.53 -4.36 13.22
CA LYS A 91 16.82 -5.53 14.03
C LYS A 91 18.07 -5.33 14.88
N ALA A 92 19.14 -4.78 14.33
CA ALA A 92 20.38 -4.50 15.06
C ALA A 92 20.18 -3.50 16.22
N ARG A 93 19.25 -2.53 16.03
CA ARG A 93 18.85 -1.54 17.03
C ARG A 93 17.79 -2.06 18.02
N GLY A 94 17.29 -3.28 17.85
CA GLY A 94 16.21 -3.83 18.68
C GLY A 94 14.86 -3.15 18.45
N ILE A 95 14.66 -2.51 17.28
CA ILE A 95 13.41 -1.89 16.89
C ILE A 95 12.54 -2.94 16.18
N THR A 96 11.34 -3.16 16.71
CA THR A 96 10.36 -4.05 16.07
C THR A 96 9.70 -3.36 14.87
N VAL A 97 9.73 -3.99 13.70
CA VAL A 97 9.02 -3.51 12.51
C VAL A 97 7.82 -4.40 12.26
N THR A 98 6.63 -3.79 12.16
CA THR A 98 5.39 -4.48 11.82
C THR A 98 4.79 -3.90 10.54
N ASN A 99 3.96 -4.68 9.85
CA ASN A 99 3.20 -4.26 8.67
C ASN A 99 1.79 -4.87 8.70
N THR A 100 0.98 -4.62 7.65
CA THR A 100 -0.40 -5.11 7.55
C THR A 100 -0.58 -6.06 6.36
N PRO A 101 -0.07 -7.31 6.43
CA PRO A 101 -0.15 -8.26 5.31
C PRO A 101 -1.60 -8.52 4.91
N GLY A 102 -1.86 -8.50 3.60
CA GLY A 102 -3.17 -8.81 3.04
C GLY A 102 -4.23 -7.70 3.14
N ALA A 103 -4.00 -6.63 3.90
CA ALA A 103 -5.00 -5.59 4.16
C ALA A 103 -5.53 -4.91 2.88
N ASN A 104 -4.68 -4.75 1.85
CA ASN A 104 -5.04 -4.13 0.57
C ASN A 104 -5.31 -5.15 -0.55
N SER A 105 -5.31 -6.45 -0.28
CA SER A 105 -5.34 -7.48 -1.33
C SER A 105 -6.61 -7.43 -2.19
N THR A 106 -7.75 -7.09 -1.60
CA THR A 106 -9.00 -6.92 -2.34
C THR A 106 -8.91 -5.69 -3.26
N SER A 107 -8.50 -4.55 -2.73
CA SER A 107 -8.40 -3.30 -3.50
C SER A 107 -7.42 -3.42 -4.67
N VAL A 108 -6.26 -4.05 -4.44
CA VAL A 108 -5.27 -4.27 -5.52
C VAL A 108 -5.80 -5.23 -6.57
N CYS A 109 -6.49 -6.30 -6.16
CA CYS A 109 -7.12 -7.24 -7.07
C CYS A 109 -8.19 -6.55 -7.94
N GLU A 110 -9.03 -5.71 -7.34
CA GLU A 110 -10.09 -4.98 -8.06
C GLU A 110 -9.49 -3.96 -9.04
N LEU A 111 -8.45 -3.26 -8.63
CA LEU A 111 -7.72 -2.35 -9.54
C LEU A 111 -7.10 -3.11 -10.71
N ALA A 112 -6.46 -4.26 -10.47
CA ALA A 112 -5.89 -5.08 -11.53
C ALA A 112 -6.98 -5.52 -12.53
N PHE A 113 -8.14 -5.94 -12.04
CA PHE A 113 -9.27 -6.33 -12.89
C PHE A 113 -9.83 -5.16 -13.68
N ALA A 114 -9.98 -4.00 -13.04
CA ALA A 114 -10.42 -2.77 -13.70
C ALA A 114 -9.46 -2.34 -14.83
N LEU A 115 -8.14 -2.45 -14.60
CA LEU A 115 -7.13 -2.15 -15.62
C LEU A 115 -7.18 -3.14 -16.79
N MET A 116 -7.39 -4.43 -16.53
CA MET A 116 -7.59 -5.43 -17.61
C MET A 116 -8.80 -5.09 -18.46
N LEU A 117 -9.94 -4.76 -17.86
CA LEU A 117 -11.14 -4.35 -18.57
C LEU A 117 -10.94 -3.05 -19.34
N ALA A 118 -10.28 -2.06 -18.71
CA ALA A 118 -9.98 -0.79 -19.35
C ALA A 118 -9.10 -0.97 -20.60
N ALA A 119 -8.09 -1.82 -20.52
CA ALA A 119 -7.20 -2.17 -21.63
C ALA A 119 -7.95 -2.96 -22.72
N ALA A 120 -8.69 -4.00 -22.34
CA ALA A 120 -9.43 -4.85 -23.28
C ALA A 120 -10.51 -4.10 -24.06
N ARG A 121 -11.09 -3.06 -23.50
CA ARG A 121 -12.19 -2.28 -24.07
C ARG A 121 -11.77 -0.88 -24.52
N ASN A 122 -10.48 -0.55 -24.53
CA ASN A 122 -9.92 0.76 -24.94
C ASN A 122 -10.56 1.95 -24.19
N ILE A 123 -10.93 1.76 -22.90
CA ILE A 123 -11.70 2.75 -22.14
C ILE A 123 -11.00 4.12 -22.04
N PRO A 124 -9.68 4.23 -21.77
CA PRO A 124 -9.02 5.52 -21.68
C PRO A 124 -9.09 6.32 -22.97
N GLN A 125 -8.84 5.69 -24.11
CA GLN A 125 -8.86 6.31 -25.43
C GLN A 125 -10.28 6.78 -25.81
N LEU A 126 -11.28 5.93 -25.52
CA LEU A 126 -12.68 6.28 -25.78
C LEU A 126 -13.15 7.40 -24.86
N HIS A 127 -12.76 7.40 -23.60
CA HIS A 127 -13.07 8.48 -22.66
C HIS A 127 -12.52 9.82 -23.17
N GLU A 128 -11.27 9.85 -23.61
CA GLU A 128 -10.63 11.04 -24.14
C GLU A 128 -11.34 11.56 -25.40
N ALA A 129 -11.66 10.68 -26.33
CA ALA A 129 -12.36 11.03 -27.56
C ALA A 129 -13.77 11.60 -27.28
N VAL A 130 -14.54 10.92 -26.42
CA VAL A 130 -15.89 11.39 -26.04
C VAL A 130 -15.83 12.73 -25.31
N SER A 131 -14.83 12.95 -24.48
CA SER A 131 -14.63 14.25 -23.80
C SER A 131 -14.36 15.40 -24.76
N ARG A 132 -13.86 15.13 -25.98
CA ARG A 132 -13.70 16.09 -27.07
C ARG A 132 -14.95 16.21 -27.96
N GLY A 133 -16.05 15.49 -27.66
CA GLY A 133 -17.27 15.45 -28.44
C GLY A 133 -17.21 14.52 -29.67
N GLU A 134 -16.20 13.67 -29.75
CA GLU A 134 -16.04 12.64 -30.77
C GLU A 134 -16.84 11.37 -30.39
N TRP A 135 -17.17 10.55 -31.41
CA TRP A 135 -17.87 9.27 -31.19
C TRP A 135 -17.25 8.17 -32.05
N PRO A 136 -15.96 7.79 -31.76
CA PRO A 136 -15.29 6.77 -32.52
C PRO A 136 -15.86 5.38 -32.22
N ARG A 137 -15.91 4.52 -33.26
CA ARG A 137 -16.07 3.10 -33.06
C ARG A 137 -14.69 2.51 -32.72
N SER A 138 -14.64 1.74 -31.65
CA SER A 138 -13.42 1.05 -31.24
C SER A 138 -13.69 -0.45 -31.08
N GLU A 139 -12.87 -1.24 -31.71
CA GLU A 139 -12.90 -2.69 -31.53
C GLU A 139 -12.09 -3.02 -30.25
N GLY A 140 -12.77 -3.56 -29.25
CA GLY A 140 -12.15 -4.17 -28.07
C GLY A 140 -12.20 -5.68 -28.14
N MET A 141 -11.73 -6.33 -27.10
CA MET A 141 -11.87 -7.78 -26.96
C MET A 141 -12.67 -8.14 -25.70
N GLU A 142 -13.37 -9.26 -25.76
CA GLU A 142 -14.00 -9.88 -24.60
C GLU A 142 -12.95 -10.67 -23.78
N LEU A 143 -13.14 -10.71 -22.46
CA LEU A 143 -12.30 -11.53 -21.59
C LEU A 143 -12.76 -12.99 -21.52
N ALA A 144 -14.04 -13.25 -21.76
CA ALA A 144 -14.60 -14.59 -21.79
C ALA A 144 -13.85 -15.49 -22.77
N GLY A 145 -13.54 -16.70 -22.36
CA GLY A 145 -12.75 -17.68 -23.13
C GLY A 145 -11.26 -17.32 -23.31
N LYS A 146 -10.76 -16.25 -22.70
CA LYS A 146 -9.33 -15.91 -22.72
C LYS A 146 -8.61 -16.53 -21.53
N THR A 147 -7.31 -16.73 -21.66
CA THR A 147 -6.46 -17.25 -20.58
C THR A 147 -5.78 -16.10 -19.86
N LEU A 148 -5.96 -16.03 -18.53
CA LEU A 148 -5.23 -15.13 -17.64
C LEU A 148 -4.01 -15.86 -17.07
N GLY A 149 -2.82 -15.36 -17.37
CA GLY A 149 -1.58 -15.76 -16.71
C GLY A 149 -1.37 -14.97 -15.43
N ILE A 150 -1.17 -15.66 -14.30
CA ILE A 150 -0.89 -15.04 -12.99
C ILE A 150 0.49 -15.47 -12.53
N VAL A 151 1.39 -14.50 -12.34
CA VAL A 151 2.69 -14.72 -11.71
C VAL A 151 2.58 -14.28 -10.24
N GLY A 152 2.57 -15.27 -9.33
CA GLY A 152 2.36 -15.07 -7.90
C GLY A 152 0.94 -15.41 -7.43
N MET A 153 0.77 -16.53 -6.73
CA MET A 153 -0.52 -17.02 -6.19
C MET A 153 -0.69 -16.70 -4.70
N GLY A 154 -0.14 -15.58 -4.27
CA GLY A 154 -0.37 -15.01 -2.94
C GLY A 154 -1.81 -14.49 -2.74
N ALA A 155 -2.00 -13.65 -1.72
CA ALA A 155 -3.33 -13.14 -1.36
C ALA A 155 -4.05 -12.38 -2.50
N ILE A 156 -3.30 -11.65 -3.35
CA ILE A 156 -3.84 -10.92 -4.49
C ILE A 156 -4.14 -11.88 -5.64
N GLY A 157 -3.18 -12.73 -6.04
CA GLY A 157 -3.32 -13.66 -7.17
C GLY A 157 -4.49 -14.61 -7.00
N LYS A 158 -4.69 -15.17 -5.80
CA LYS A 158 -5.84 -16.03 -5.48
C LYS A 158 -7.18 -15.31 -5.66
N ARG A 159 -7.28 -14.05 -5.21
CA ARG A 159 -8.49 -13.23 -5.39
C ARG A 159 -8.75 -12.89 -6.86
N LEU A 160 -7.68 -12.64 -7.62
CA LEU A 160 -7.76 -12.36 -9.04
C LEU A 160 -8.22 -13.59 -9.82
N ALA A 161 -7.68 -14.78 -9.51
CA ALA A 161 -8.08 -16.04 -10.12
C ALA A 161 -9.59 -16.32 -9.97
N VAL A 162 -10.13 -16.11 -8.77
CA VAL A 162 -11.58 -16.30 -8.52
C VAL A 162 -12.42 -15.37 -9.40
N ARG A 163 -12.02 -14.09 -9.54
CA ARG A 163 -12.74 -13.12 -10.38
C ARG A 163 -12.61 -13.44 -11.87
N ALA A 164 -11.43 -13.86 -12.32
CA ALA A 164 -11.21 -14.27 -13.70
C ALA A 164 -12.10 -15.46 -14.09
N LYS A 165 -12.24 -16.44 -13.20
CA LYS A 165 -13.17 -17.56 -13.39
C LYS A 165 -14.62 -17.11 -13.52
N ALA A 166 -15.05 -16.11 -12.72
CA ALA A 166 -16.40 -15.53 -12.83
C ALA A 166 -16.62 -14.76 -14.14
N PHE A 167 -15.54 -14.35 -14.82
CA PHE A 167 -15.56 -13.77 -16.17
C PHE A 167 -15.33 -14.81 -17.28
N GLU A 168 -15.55 -16.10 -16.96
CA GLU A 168 -15.42 -17.21 -17.92
C GLU A 168 -14.01 -17.33 -18.55
N MET A 169 -12.99 -16.85 -17.82
CA MET A 169 -11.59 -16.97 -18.26
C MET A 169 -10.97 -18.29 -17.80
N ASP A 170 -10.05 -18.81 -18.58
CA ASP A 170 -9.09 -19.79 -18.09
C ASP A 170 -8.02 -19.10 -17.26
N VAL A 171 -7.56 -19.79 -16.21
CA VAL A 171 -6.49 -19.26 -15.34
C VAL A 171 -5.31 -20.23 -15.35
N MET A 172 -4.15 -19.68 -15.66
CA MET A 172 -2.85 -20.34 -15.56
C MET A 172 -2.00 -19.54 -14.57
N ALA A 173 -1.35 -20.22 -13.62
CA ALA A 173 -0.59 -19.54 -12.58
C ALA A 173 0.81 -20.13 -12.45
N TYR A 174 1.75 -19.30 -12.06
CA TYR A 174 3.06 -19.68 -11.61
C TYR A 174 3.37 -19.04 -10.26
N ASP A 175 3.80 -19.86 -9.30
CA ASP A 175 4.30 -19.39 -8.00
C ASP A 175 5.35 -20.40 -7.51
N PRO A 176 6.58 -19.98 -7.17
CA PRO A 176 7.63 -20.91 -6.73
C PRO A 176 7.36 -21.54 -5.36
N TYR A 177 6.38 -21.05 -4.62
CA TYR A 177 6.00 -21.50 -3.26
C TYR A 177 4.61 -22.13 -3.21
N PHE A 178 4.01 -22.40 -4.35
CA PHE A 178 2.66 -22.97 -4.46
C PHE A 178 2.69 -24.22 -5.32
N ASP A 179 2.35 -25.37 -4.73
CA ASP A 179 2.18 -26.65 -5.41
C ASP A 179 0.78 -26.82 -6.00
#